data_7d47845c829733b4e9fe5f0aaea5d903
#
_entry.id   7d47845c829733b4e9fe5f0aaea5d903
#
_cell.length_a   1.000
_cell.length_b   1.000
_cell.length_c   1.000
_cell.angle_alpha   90.00
_cell.angle_beta   90.00
_cell.angle_gamma   90.00
#
_symmetry.space_group_name_H-M   'P 1'
#
loop_
_entity.id
_entity.type
_entity.pdbx_description
1 polymer ?
#
loop_
_entity_poly.entity_id
_entity_poly.type
_entity_poly.pdbx_seq_one_letter_code
_entity_poly.pdbx_strand_id
1 'polypeptide(L)'
;MNAPARDRAWAVASAVADPELPSVTIGELGILRDVAWRDGAWEVTITPSYSGCPAMIVIGWDIETNMAAAGIGPVRLRTVLAPAWSASWLSPAGRAKLAAAGIAPPGASGETPSCPRCGAVATEVISAFGATACKSLHRCLACREPFEAFKPH
;
A
#
# COMPACT_ATOMS: atom_id res chain seq x y z
N MET A 1 -5.34 0.74 -27.27
CA MET A 1 -6.03 -0.28 -26.45
C MET A 1 -7.35 0.27 -25.96
N ASN A 2 -8.39 -0.53 -25.99
CA ASN A 2 -9.73 -0.11 -25.58
C ASN A 2 -9.91 -0.15 -24.05
N ALA A 3 -10.99 0.47 -23.54
CA ALA A 3 -11.27 0.53 -22.10
C ALA A 3 -11.33 -0.86 -21.41
N PRO A 4 -12.00 -1.90 -21.97
CA PRO A 4 -12.01 -3.23 -21.36
C PRO A 4 -10.62 -3.86 -21.19
N ALA A 5 -9.69 -3.63 -22.12
CA ALA A 5 -8.33 -4.12 -22.01
C ALA A 5 -7.55 -3.38 -20.91
N ARG A 6 -7.75 -2.08 -20.78
CA ARG A 6 -7.17 -1.27 -19.70
C ARG A 6 -7.72 -1.70 -18.35
N ASP A 7 -9.03 -1.90 -18.25
CA ASP A 7 -9.67 -2.32 -17.00
C ASP A 7 -9.16 -3.69 -16.54
N ARG A 8 -8.95 -4.62 -17.47
CA ARG A 8 -8.34 -5.91 -17.18
C ARG A 8 -6.90 -5.78 -16.72
N ALA A 9 -6.10 -4.97 -17.39
CA ALA A 9 -4.71 -4.71 -17.00
C ALA A 9 -4.63 -4.05 -15.62
N TRP A 10 -5.50 -3.08 -15.35
CA TRP A 10 -5.64 -2.46 -14.04
C TRP A 10 -5.99 -3.47 -12.96
N ALA A 11 -6.99 -4.32 -13.19
CA ALA A 11 -7.44 -5.32 -12.22
C ALA A 11 -6.31 -6.28 -11.84
N VAL A 12 -5.54 -6.76 -12.83
CA VAL A 12 -4.41 -7.67 -12.57
C VAL A 12 -3.29 -6.96 -11.80
N ALA A 13 -2.89 -5.76 -12.21
CA ALA A 13 -1.84 -5.01 -11.54
C ALA A 13 -2.25 -4.62 -10.11
N SER A 14 -3.49 -4.16 -9.91
CA SER A 14 -3.99 -3.71 -8.60
C SER A 14 -4.12 -4.83 -7.57
N ALA A 15 -4.23 -6.09 -8.01
CA ALA A 15 -4.36 -7.25 -7.13
C ALA A 15 -3.03 -7.74 -6.53
N VAL A 16 -1.91 -7.18 -6.94
CA VAL A 16 -0.60 -7.52 -6.38
C VAL A 16 -0.55 -7.12 -4.90
N ALA A 17 -0.15 -8.06 -4.03
CA ALA A 17 -0.01 -7.79 -2.60
C ALA A 17 1.28 -7.01 -2.31
N ASP A 18 1.23 -6.14 -1.30
CA ASP A 18 2.44 -5.52 -0.76
C ASP A 18 3.20 -6.56 0.08
N PRO A 19 4.49 -6.82 -0.17
CA PRO A 19 5.24 -7.84 0.57
C PRO A 19 5.46 -7.49 2.04
N GLU A 20 5.43 -6.22 2.42
CA GLU A 20 5.53 -5.77 3.81
C GLU A 20 4.17 -5.70 4.52
N LEU A 21 3.08 -5.69 3.75
CA LEU A 21 1.68 -5.63 4.22
C LEU A 21 0.84 -6.66 3.42
N PRO A 22 1.11 -7.98 3.57
CA PRO A 22 0.60 -8.99 2.64
C PRO A 22 -0.93 -9.16 2.65
N SER A 23 -1.61 -8.61 3.64
CA SER A 23 -3.09 -8.59 3.68
C SER A 23 -3.70 -7.53 2.76
N VAL A 24 -2.90 -6.62 2.22
CA VAL A 24 -3.37 -5.44 1.45
C VAL A 24 -2.71 -5.44 0.07
N THR A 25 -3.46 -5.05 -0.95
CA THR A 25 -2.95 -4.94 -2.31
C THR A 25 -2.41 -3.55 -2.60
N ILE A 26 -1.56 -3.46 -3.62
CA ILE A 26 -1.04 -2.15 -4.07
C ILE A 26 -2.13 -1.24 -4.62
N GLY A 27 -3.22 -1.80 -5.14
CA GLY A 27 -4.40 -1.03 -5.52
C GLY A 27 -5.09 -0.41 -4.31
N GLU A 28 -5.27 -1.18 -3.25
CA GLU A 28 -5.89 -0.73 -2.00
C GLU A 28 -5.03 0.28 -1.24
N LEU A 29 -3.70 0.14 -1.31
CA LEU A 29 -2.76 1.09 -0.71
C LEU A 29 -2.63 2.40 -1.50
N GLY A 30 -3.08 2.45 -2.74
CA GLY A 30 -2.88 3.60 -3.60
C GLY A 30 -1.46 3.72 -4.19
N ILE A 31 -0.66 2.66 -4.09
CA ILE A 31 0.68 2.57 -4.72
C ILE A 31 0.55 2.51 -6.24
N LEU A 32 -0.44 1.77 -6.76
CA LEU A 32 -0.74 1.76 -8.19
C LEU A 32 -1.42 3.07 -8.58
N ARG A 33 -0.80 3.83 -9.53
CA ARG A 33 -1.27 5.15 -9.93
C ARG A 33 -1.93 5.17 -11.30
N ASP A 34 -1.37 4.46 -12.25
CA ASP A 34 -1.91 4.41 -13.61
C ASP A 34 -1.50 3.13 -14.33
N VAL A 35 -2.34 2.72 -15.26
CA VAL A 35 -2.05 1.65 -16.22
C VAL A 35 -2.52 2.13 -17.58
N ALA A 36 -1.60 2.30 -18.52
CA ALA A 36 -1.90 2.82 -19.84
C ALA A 36 -1.08 2.11 -20.92
N TRP A 37 -1.67 1.94 -22.10
CA TRP A 37 -0.93 1.45 -23.26
C TRP A 37 -0.18 2.61 -23.93
N ARG A 38 1.14 2.54 -23.96
CA ARG A 38 2.03 3.56 -24.53
C ARG A 38 3.19 2.91 -25.26
N ASP A 39 3.47 3.36 -26.46
CA ASP A 39 4.65 2.97 -27.24
C ASP A 39 4.84 1.44 -27.32
N GLY A 40 3.75 0.71 -27.56
CA GLY A 40 3.77 -0.74 -27.73
C GLY A 40 3.89 -1.56 -26.43
N ALA A 41 3.69 -0.94 -25.27
CA ALA A 41 3.73 -1.62 -23.98
C ALA A 41 2.65 -1.10 -23.01
N TRP A 42 2.29 -1.91 -22.04
CA TRP A 42 1.54 -1.47 -20.87
C TRP A 42 2.48 -0.76 -19.90
N GLU A 43 2.36 0.56 -19.80
CA GLU A 43 3.06 1.34 -18.79
C GLU A 43 2.26 1.29 -17.49
N VAL A 44 2.86 0.74 -16.44
CA VAL A 44 2.31 0.65 -15.09
C VAL A 44 3.06 1.63 -14.21
N THR A 45 2.35 2.66 -13.75
CA THR A 45 2.91 3.71 -12.89
C THR A 45 2.62 3.42 -11.43
N ILE A 46 3.67 3.40 -10.62
CA ILE A 46 3.63 3.14 -9.20
C ILE A 46 4.32 4.24 -8.40
N THR A 47 3.81 4.51 -7.19
CA THR A 47 4.41 5.47 -6.27
C THR A 47 4.63 4.80 -4.91
N PRO A 48 5.87 4.73 -4.39
CA PRO A 48 6.13 4.14 -3.08
C PRO A 48 5.52 5.00 -1.97
N SER A 49 5.15 4.36 -0.84
CA SER A 49 4.63 5.07 0.34
C SER A 49 5.71 5.91 1.03
N TYR A 50 6.99 5.60 0.78
CA TYR A 50 8.12 6.44 1.17
C TYR A 50 9.28 6.23 0.19
N SER A 51 10.13 7.23 0.05
CA SER A 51 11.27 7.19 -0.87
C SER A 51 12.27 6.10 -0.47
N GLY A 52 12.69 5.28 -1.43
CA GLY A 52 13.64 4.20 -1.20
C GLY A 52 13.03 2.93 -0.59
N CYS A 53 11.70 2.76 -0.62
CA CYS A 53 11.05 1.54 -0.14
C CYS A 53 11.58 0.29 -0.87
N PRO A 54 12.21 -0.68 -0.16
CA PRO A 54 12.77 -1.87 -0.80
C PRO A 54 11.70 -2.81 -1.37
N ALA A 55 10.47 -2.74 -0.88
CA ALA A 55 9.34 -3.51 -1.39
C ALA A 55 9.04 -3.23 -2.86
N MET A 56 9.44 -2.05 -3.38
CA MET A 56 9.12 -1.66 -4.76
C MET A 56 9.75 -2.57 -5.81
N ILE A 57 10.89 -3.18 -5.53
CA ILE A 57 11.54 -4.15 -6.41
C ILE A 57 10.68 -5.41 -6.53
N VAL A 58 10.23 -5.96 -5.41
CA VAL A 58 9.37 -7.15 -5.36
C VAL A 58 8.01 -6.87 -5.99
N ILE A 59 7.40 -5.73 -5.67
CA ILE A 59 6.14 -5.28 -6.29
C ILE A 59 6.27 -5.22 -7.80
N GLY A 60 7.38 -4.66 -8.30
CA GLY A 60 7.64 -4.59 -9.75
C GLY A 60 7.69 -5.95 -10.40
N TRP A 61 8.43 -6.91 -9.83
CA TRP A 61 8.50 -8.28 -10.32
C TRP A 61 7.14 -8.98 -10.30
N ASP A 62 6.37 -8.79 -9.22
CA ASP A 62 5.04 -9.40 -9.09
C ASP A 62 4.06 -8.83 -10.11
N ILE A 63 4.12 -7.53 -10.40
CA ILE A 63 3.32 -6.91 -11.46
C ILE A 63 3.65 -7.55 -12.81
N GLU A 64 4.92 -7.60 -13.18
CA GLU A 64 5.37 -8.18 -14.45
C GLU A 64 4.95 -9.65 -14.57
N THR A 65 5.16 -10.43 -13.52
CA THR A 65 4.84 -11.86 -13.47
C THR A 65 3.34 -12.09 -13.60
N ASN A 66 2.52 -11.37 -12.83
CA ASN A 66 1.08 -11.55 -12.82
C ASN A 66 0.45 -11.09 -14.13
N MET A 67 0.92 -10.00 -14.70
CA MET A 67 0.43 -9.51 -15.99
C MET A 67 0.81 -10.49 -17.12
N ALA A 68 2.03 -10.99 -17.13
CA ALA A 68 2.46 -12.00 -18.11
C ALA A 68 1.64 -13.29 -18.00
N ALA A 69 1.38 -13.79 -16.79
CA ALA A 69 0.54 -14.95 -16.54
C ALA A 69 -0.91 -14.76 -17.02
N ALA A 70 -1.40 -13.53 -17.03
CA ALA A 70 -2.71 -13.16 -17.55
C ALA A 70 -2.73 -12.91 -19.06
N GLY A 71 -1.60 -13.09 -19.76
CA GLY A 71 -1.46 -12.81 -21.17
C GLY A 71 -1.45 -11.32 -21.51
N ILE A 72 -1.07 -10.48 -20.56
CA ILE A 72 -1.01 -9.01 -20.71
C ILE A 72 0.46 -8.61 -20.80
N GLY A 73 0.86 -8.05 -21.91
CA GLY A 73 2.25 -7.62 -22.12
C GLY A 73 2.45 -7.02 -23.51
N PRO A 74 3.66 -6.51 -23.76
CA PRO A 74 4.75 -6.30 -22.79
C PRO A 74 4.43 -5.24 -21.73
N VAL A 75 5.12 -5.29 -20.59
CA VAL A 75 4.92 -4.38 -19.45
C VAL A 75 6.17 -3.53 -19.25
N ARG A 76 5.95 -2.26 -18.96
CA ARG A 76 6.99 -1.31 -18.58
C ARG A 76 6.59 -0.67 -17.25
N LEU A 77 7.46 -0.79 -16.25
CA LEU A 77 7.25 -0.15 -14.96
C LEU A 77 7.79 1.27 -14.95
N ARG A 78 7.03 2.17 -14.36
CA ARG A 78 7.41 3.55 -14.14
C ARG A 78 7.17 3.91 -12.68
N THR A 79 8.24 4.24 -11.96
CA THR A 79 8.15 4.73 -10.59
C THR A 79 8.15 6.26 -10.60
N VAL A 80 7.15 6.86 -9.95
CA VAL A 80 7.05 8.31 -9.81
C VAL A 80 6.96 8.67 -8.33
N LEU A 81 7.69 9.73 -7.94
CA LEU A 81 7.74 10.21 -6.56
C LEU A 81 6.92 11.48 -6.36
N ALA A 82 6.40 12.06 -7.43
CA ALA A 82 5.58 13.25 -7.40
C ALA A 82 4.27 13.02 -8.19
N PRO A 83 3.09 13.30 -7.60
CA PRO A 83 2.92 13.68 -6.19
C PRO A 83 3.33 12.55 -5.24
N ALA A 84 3.81 12.93 -4.05
CA ALA A 84 4.17 11.96 -3.01
C ALA A 84 2.94 11.15 -2.58
N TRP A 85 3.16 9.89 -2.18
CA TRP A 85 2.09 9.06 -1.64
C TRP A 85 1.42 9.75 -0.46
N SER A 86 0.11 9.65 -0.38
CA SER A 86 -0.70 10.21 0.71
C SER A 86 -1.57 9.14 1.34
N ALA A 87 -1.75 9.22 2.65
CA ALA A 87 -2.67 8.36 3.39
C ALA A 87 -4.11 8.46 2.87
N SER A 88 -4.48 9.56 2.22
CA SER A 88 -5.80 9.72 1.57
C SER A 88 -6.00 8.80 0.36
N TRP A 89 -4.93 8.22 -0.19
CA TRP A 89 -4.99 7.28 -1.31
C TRP A 89 -5.35 5.86 -0.88
N LEU A 90 -5.24 5.58 0.41
CA LEU A 90 -5.60 4.28 0.99
C LEU A 90 -7.12 4.09 0.90
N SER A 91 -7.55 3.00 0.28
CA SER A 91 -8.98 2.71 0.11
C SER A 91 -9.64 2.33 1.44
N PRO A 92 -10.98 2.47 1.57
CA PRO A 92 -11.71 1.94 2.74
C PRO A 92 -11.48 0.46 2.97
N ALA A 93 -11.42 -0.35 1.90
CA ALA A 93 -11.12 -1.78 1.98
C ALA A 93 -9.70 -2.03 2.52
N GLY A 94 -8.71 -1.26 2.06
CA GLY A 94 -7.33 -1.33 2.55
C GLY A 94 -7.23 -0.98 4.03
N ARG A 95 -7.93 0.06 4.48
CA ARG A 95 -8.01 0.44 5.89
C ARG A 95 -8.59 -0.67 6.75
N ALA A 96 -9.68 -1.28 6.32
CA ALA A 96 -10.33 -2.38 7.02
C ALA A 96 -9.41 -3.61 7.12
N LYS A 97 -8.70 -3.94 6.06
CA LYS A 97 -7.76 -5.07 6.03
C LYS A 97 -6.55 -4.83 6.93
N LEU A 98 -6.00 -3.63 6.97
CA LEU A 98 -4.93 -3.27 7.90
C LEU A 98 -5.39 -3.46 9.35
N ALA A 99 -6.53 -2.90 9.71
CA ALA A 99 -7.09 -3.03 11.06
C ALA A 99 -7.34 -4.50 11.43
N ALA A 100 -7.89 -5.31 10.53
CA ALA A 100 -8.10 -6.74 10.74
C ALA A 100 -6.79 -7.52 10.93
N ALA A 101 -5.70 -7.06 10.33
CA ALA A 101 -4.36 -7.62 10.52
C ALA A 101 -3.66 -7.11 11.79
N GLY A 102 -4.30 -6.28 12.58
CA GLY A 102 -3.74 -5.69 13.80
C GLY A 102 -2.81 -4.51 13.55
N ILE A 103 -2.86 -3.92 12.37
CA ILE A 103 -2.10 -2.72 11.99
C ILE A 103 -3.04 -1.52 11.97
N ALA A 104 -2.79 -0.53 12.82
CA ALA A 104 -3.62 0.66 12.84
C ALA A 104 -3.47 1.44 11.53
N PRO A 105 -4.57 1.72 10.80
CA PRO A 105 -4.52 2.55 9.61
C PRO A 105 -4.06 3.97 9.97
N PRO A 106 -3.44 4.71 9.03
CA PRO A 106 -3.07 6.10 9.28
C PRO A 106 -4.33 6.96 9.48
N GLY A 107 -4.30 7.76 10.52
CA GLY A 107 -5.32 8.78 10.80
C GLY A 107 -5.12 10.03 9.95
N ALA A 108 -5.90 11.06 10.24
CA ALA A 108 -5.64 12.39 9.72
C ALA A 108 -4.26 12.88 10.22
N SER A 109 -3.67 13.83 9.49
CA SER A 109 -2.36 14.35 9.85
C SER A 109 -2.31 14.84 11.30
N GLY A 110 -1.36 14.32 12.08
CA GLY A 110 -1.16 14.67 13.49
C GLY A 110 -2.02 13.88 14.48
N GLU A 111 -2.92 13.03 14.04
CA GLU A 111 -3.69 12.17 14.94
C GLU A 111 -2.89 10.97 15.40
N THR A 112 -2.99 10.67 16.70
CA THR A 112 -2.45 9.43 17.27
C THR A 112 -3.33 8.26 16.79
N PRO A 113 -2.74 7.15 16.34
CA PRO A 113 -3.52 6.01 15.87
C PRO A 113 -4.30 5.37 17.02
N SER A 114 -5.56 4.98 16.75
CA SER A 114 -6.38 4.22 17.69
C SER A 114 -5.91 2.77 17.76
N CYS A 115 -6.10 2.13 18.91
CA CYS A 115 -5.79 0.71 19.08
C CYS A 115 -6.65 -0.16 18.13
N PRO A 116 -6.05 -0.98 17.27
CA PRO A 116 -6.81 -1.83 16.36
C PRO A 116 -7.51 -3.00 17.06
N ARG A 117 -7.19 -3.25 18.33
CA ARG A 117 -7.77 -4.36 19.11
C ARG A 117 -9.00 -3.93 19.92
N CYS A 118 -8.90 -2.83 20.67
CA CYS A 118 -9.99 -2.37 21.57
C CYS A 118 -10.62 -1.04 21.13
N GLY A 119 -10.06 -0.35 20.12
CA GLY A 119 -10.56 0.93 19.62
C GLY A 119 -10.22 2.14 20.49
N ALA A 120 -9.49 1.98 21.60
CA ALA A 120 -9.13 3.09 22.48
C ALA A 120 -8.25 4.11 21.73
N VAL A 121 -8.51 5.39 21.99
CA VAL A 121 -7.73 6.50 21.40
C VAL A 121 -6.49 6.82 22.24
N ALA A 122 -6.44 6.39 23.50
CA ALA A 122 -5.31 6.58 24.38
C ALA A 122 -4.21 5.56 24.07
N THR A 123 -3.26 5.97 23.25
CA THR A 123 -2.11 5.16 22.82
C THR A 123 -0.83 5.97 22.93
N GLU A 124 0.30 5.29 23.02
CA GLU A 124 1.62 5.93 23.06
C GLU A 124 2.59 5.31 22.07
N VAL A 125 3.52 6.10 21.55
CA VAL A 125 4.59 5.63 20.68
C VAL A 125 5.66 4.93 21.50
N ILE A 126 5.99 3.69 21.16
CA ILE A 126 7.13 2.94 21.70
C ILE A 126 8.37 3.19 20.84
N SER A 127 8.20 3.12 19.51
CA SER A 127 9.28 3.31 18.53
C SER A 127 8.73 3.95 17.26
N ALA A 128 9.52 4.87 16.69
CA ALA A 128 9.22 5.47 15.40
C ALA A 128 9.27 4.46 14.24
N PHE A 129 9.90 3.29 14.46
CA PHE A 129 10.02 2.22 13.45
C PHE A 129 9.51 0.91 14.06
N GLY A 130 8.61 0.24 13.31
CA GLY A 130 8.16 -1.11 13.58
C GLY A 130 9.04 -2.15 12.86
N ALA A 131 8.43 -3.27 12.42
CA ALA A 131 9.12 -4.31 11.66
C ALA A 131 9.63 -3.79 10.30
N THR A 132 8.98 -2.75 9.75
CA THR A 132 9.38 -2.08 8.50
C THR A 132 9.37 -0.57 8.71
N ALA A 133 10.05 0.16 7.81
CA ALA A 133 10.15 1.62 7.92
C ALA A 133 8.82 2.36 7.69
N CYS A 134 7.85 1.71 7.02
CA CYS A 134 6.51 2.27 6.80
C CYS A 134 5.60 2.18 8.01
N LYS A 135 6.02 1.50 9.09
CA LYS A 135 5.25 1.29 10.30
C LYS A 135 5.98 1.83 11.53
N SER A 136 5.21 2.29 12.50
CA SER A 136 5.66 2.65 13.85
C SER A 136 5.09 1.67 14.86
N LEU A 137 5.75 1.55 16.03
CA LEU A 137 5.32 0.69 17.12
C LEU A 137 4.68 1.52 18.24
N HIS A 138 3.49 1.12 18.65
CA HIS A 138 2.69 1.79 19.66
C HIS A 138 2.24 0.81 20.75
N ARG A 139 1.76 1.36 21.87
CA ARG A 139 1.09 0.60 22.92
C ARG A 139 -0.24 1.26 23.28
N CYS A 140 -1.28 0.45 23.39
CA CYS A 140 -2.56 0.91 23.93
C CYS A 140 -2.47 1.10 25.44
N LEU A 141 -2.92 2.24 25.94
CA LEU A 141 -2.94 2.53 27.39
C LEU A 141 -4.15 1.92 28.08
N ALA A 142 -5.18 1.50 27.32
CA ALA A 142 -6.36 0.84 27.86
C ALA A 142 -6.17 -0.68 27.97
N CYS A 143 -5.96 -1.39 26.85
CA CYS A 143 -5.81 -2.86 26.87
C CYS A 143 -4.36 -3.32 27.06
N ARG A 144 -3.37 -2.42 27.04
CA ARG A 144 -1.93 -2.67 27.22
C ARG A 144 -1.26 -3.44 26.08
N GLU A 145 -1.97 -3.79 25.02
CA GLU A 145 -1.39 -4.49 23.88
C GLU A 145 -0.49 -3.58 23.04
N PRO A 146 0.67 -4.05 22.60
CA PRO A 146 1.46 -3.39 21.57
C PRO A 146 0.82 -3.63 20.20
N PHE A 147 0.96 -2.66 19.30
CA PHE A 147 0.50 -2.78 17.91
C PHE A 147 1.36 -1.93 17.00
N GLU A 148 1.40 -2.31 15.72
CA GLU A 148 2.01 -1.48 14.69
C GLU A 148 0.97 -0.56 14.06
N ALA A 149 1.41 0.61 13.66
CA ALA A 149 0.60 1.57 12.92
C ALA A 149 1.28 1.90 11.59
N PHE A 150 0.49 1.99 10.53
CA PHE A 150 0.97 2.46 9.23
C PHE A 150 1.15 3.99 9.32
N LYS A 151 2.34 4.48 8.91
CA LYS A 151 2.67 5.90 9.03
C LYS A 151 1.88 6.76 8.04
N PRO A 152 1.36 7.94 8.45
CA PRO A 152 0.78 8.92 7.55
C PRO A 152 1.92 9.70 6.85
N HIS A 153 2.22 9.35 5.61
CA HIS A 153 3.20 10.07 4.80
C HIS A 153 2.55 11.13 3.92
#